data_0225cf912ecbc7fcbf78b5dbfefcea24
#
_entry.id   0225cf912ecbc7fcbf78b5dbfefcea24
#
_cell.length_a   1.000
_cell.length_b   1.000
_cell.length_c   1.000
_cell.angle_alpha   90.00
_cell.angle_beta   90.00
_cell.angle_gamma   90.00
#
_symmetry.space_group_name_H-M   'P 1'
#
loop_
_entity.id
_entity.type
_entity.pdbx_description
1 polymer ?
#
loop_
_entity_poly.entity_id
_entity_poly.type
_entity_poly.pdbx_seq_one_letter_code
_entity_poly.pdbx_strand_id
1 'polypeptide(L)'
;PGHLKPADVTARALTGDPQAMRSVDLFCAIFGAIAGDLVLIQGAWDGVFLTGGLVPRMLESLQHSGFRQRFEHKGRFSSIMGRVPSLAVIHPNPGLLGAAAYAVDAECATAGAAA
;
A
#
# COMPACT_ATOMS: atom_id res chain seq x y z
N PRO A 1 -11.10 23.17 20.23
CA PRO A 1 -11.05 22.54 18.92
C PRO A 1 -10.74 21.07 19.11
N GLY A 2 -11.77 20.22 18.90
CA GLY A 2 -11.65 18.78 19.08
C GLY A 2 -10.63 18.19 18.09
N HIS A 3 -9.76 17.33 18.58
CA HIS A 3 -8.86 16.57 17.73
C HIS A 3 -9.68 15.65 16.82
N LEU A 4 -9.63 15.87 15.52
CA LEU A 4 -10.24 14.99 14.55
C LEU A 4 -9.49 13.64 14.56
N LYS A 5 -10.23 12.55 14.60
CA LYS A 5 -9.66 11.21 14.42
C LYS A 5 -9.28 11.02 12.95
N PRO A 6 -8.29 10.19 12.62
CA PRO A 6 -7.92 9.92 11.22
C PRO A 6 -9.09 9.49 10.34
N ALA A 7 -10.03 8.70 10.89
CA ALA A 7 -11.23 8.29 10.19
C ALA A 7 -12.16 9.46 9.82
N ASP A 8 -12.23 10.49 10.67
CA ASP A 8 -13.05 11.68 10.41
C ASP A 8 -12.45 12.51 9.26
N VAL A 9 -11.12 12.60 9.19
CA VAL A 9 -10.41 13.29 8.09
C VAL A 9 -10.67 12.59 6.77
N THR A 10 -10.57 11.27 6.74
CA THR A 10 -10.84 10.47 5.53
C THR A 10 -12.30 10.63 5.09
N ALA A 11 -13.26 10.56 6.02
CA ALA A 11 -14.68 10.77 5.73
C ALA A 11 -14.97 12.17 5.18
N ARG A 12 -14.36 13.22 5.76
CA ARG A 12 -14.50 14.60 5.26
C ARG A 12 -13.88 14.79 3.89
N ALA A 13 -12.74 14.16 3.62
CA ALA A 13 -12.12 14.21 2.29
C ALA A 13 -13.06 13.62 1.22
N LEU A 14 -13.73 12.50 1.52
CA LEU A 14 -14.70 11.87 0.62
C LEU A 14 -15.95 12.75 0.39
N THR A 15 -16.30 13.64 1.32
CA THR A 15 -17.40 14.61 1.15
C THR A 15 -16.98 15.91 0.48
N GLY A 16 -15.72 16.04 0.06
CA GLY A 16 -15.21 17.17 -0.68
C GLY A 16 -14.70 18.34 0.17
N ASP A 17 -14.42 18.12 1.47
CA ASP A 17 -13.77 19.14 2.32
C ASP A 17 -12.34 19.42 1.81
N PRO A 18 -12.03 20.65 1.33
CA PRO A 18 -10.75 20.95 0.70
C PRO A 18 -9.54 20.77 1.64
N GLN A 19 -9.71 21.03 2.94
CA GLN A 19 -8.65 20.90 3.91
C GLN A 19 -8.36 19.42 4.21
N ALA A 20 -9.40 18.61 4.34
CA ALA A 20 -9.28 17.17 4.53
C ALA A 20 -8.67 16.50 3.29
N MET A 21 -9.08 16.90 2.08
CA MET A 21 -8.51 16.41 0.83
C MET A 21 -7.00 16.68 0.75
N ARG A 22 -6.55 17.90 1.04
CA ARG A 22 -5.12 18.24 1.08
C ARG A 22 -4.34 17.39 2.08
N SER A 23 -4.93 17.11 3.24
CA SER A 23 -4.31 16.28 4.27
C SER A 23 -4.15 14.84 3.80
N VAL A 24 -5.15 14.29 3.12
CA VAL A 24 -5.12 12.94 2.53
C VAL A 24 -4.11 12.88 1.39
N ASP A 25 -4.07 13.87 0.51
CA ASP A 25 -3.10 13.95 -0.59
C ASP A 25 -1.66 13.99 -0.07
N LEU A 26 -1.41 14.80 0.95
CA LEU A 26 -0.09 14.88 1.58
C LEU A 26 0.30 13.55 2.21
N PHE A 27 -0.62 12.88 2.90
CA PHE A 27 -0.40 11.56 3.46
C PHE A 27 -0.04 10.54 2.36
N CYS A 28 -0.81 10.51 1.28
CA CYS A 28 -0.56 9.62 0.15
C CYS A 28 0.79 9.88 -0.51
N ALA A 29 1.18 11.14 -0.67
CA ALA A 29 2.47 11.52 -1.22
C ALA A 29 3.65 11.06 -0.34
N ILE A 30 3.54 11.25 0.98
CA ILE A 30 4.54 10.77 1.96
C ILE A 30 4.60 9.25 1.95
N PHE A 31 3.44 8.59 1.94
CA PHE A 31 3.35 7.13 1.89
C PHE A 31 4.02 6.57 0.62
N GLY A 32 3.79 7.21 -0.54
CA GLY A 32 4.47 6.86 -1.78
C GLY A 32 5.99 7.04 -1.71
N ALA A 33 6.45 8.15 -1.13
CA ALA A 33 7.89 8.40 -0.95
C ALA A 33 8.56 7.30 -0.11
N ILE A 34 7.96 6.96 1.04
CA ILE A 34 8.47 5.94 1.96
C ILE A 34 8.43 4.55 1.31
N ALA A 35 7.33 4.19 0.65
CA ALA A 35 7.22 2.91 -0.04
C ALA A 35 8.29 2.76 -1.13
N GLY A 36 8.56 3.82 -1.89
CA GLY A 36 9.63 3.82 -2.88
C GLY A 36 11.03 3.72 -2.28
N ASP A 37 11.28 4.37 -1.14
CA ASP A 37 12.56 4.25 -0.42
C ASP A 37 12.78 2.82 0.09
N LEU A 38 11.74 2.18 0.62
CA LEU A 38 11.79 0.78 1.06
C LEU A 38 12.08 -0.18 -0.10
N VAL A 39 11.48 0.04 -1.27
CA VAL A 39 11.80 -0.74 -2.48
C VAL A 39 13.27 -0.63 -2.83
N LEU A 40 13.86 0.56 -2.81
CA LEU A 40 15.28 0.78 -3.09
C LEU A 40 16.17 0.11 -2.05
N ILE A 41 15.85 0.25 -0.76
CA ILE A 41 16.64 -0.32 0.34
C ILE A 41 16.63 -1.85 0.29
N GLN A 42 15.49 -2.45 -0.03
CA GLN A 42 15.32 -3.90 -0.06
C GLN A 42 15.68 -4.53 -1.41
N GLY A 43 15.85 -3.73 -2.47
CA GLY A 43 15.98 -4.25 -3.83
C GLY A 43 14.73 -4.97 -4.31
N ALA A 44 13.54 -4.55 -3.88
CA ALA A 44 12.27 -5.21 -4.15
C ALA A 44 11.73 -4.86 -5.54
N TRP A 45 12.47 -5.24 -6.59
CA TRP A 45 12.17 -4.87 -7.98
C TRP A 45 10.91 -5.54 -8.54
N ASP A 46 10.46 -6.65 -7.94
CA ASP A 46 9.25 -7.37 -8.36
C ASP A 46 7.96 -6.69 -7.88
N GLY A 47 8.07 -5.77 -6.92
CA GLY A 47 6.94 -4.96 -6.48
C GLY A 47 6.80 -4.79 -4.98
N VAL A 48 5.82 -3.99 -4.61
CA VAL A 48 5.43 -3.73 -3.22
C VAL A 48 3.94 -3.92 -3.03
N PHE A 49 3.57 -4.63 -1.96
CA PHE A 49 2.18 -4.80 -1.56
C PHE A 49 1.82 -3.81 -0.45
N LEU A 50 0.82 -2.99 -0.71
CA LEU A 50 0.23 -2.09 0.27
C LEU A 50 -0.92 -2.81 0.95
N THR A 51 -0.83 -3.03 2.25
CA THR A 51 -1.82 -3.77 3.02
C THR A 51 -2.21 -3.04 4.29
N GLY A 52 -3.27 -3.47 4.91
CA GLY A 52 -3.81 -2.91 6.16
C GLY A 52 -5.19 -2.30 5.98
N GLY A 53 -5.86 -2.02 7.11
CA GLY A 53 -7.25 -1.55 7.10
C GLY A 53 -7.47 -0.16 6.49
N LEU A 54 -6.42 0.62 6.31
CA LEU A 54 -6.48 1.96 5.72
C LEU A 54 -6.50 1.90 4.18
N VAL A 55 -5.75 0.97 3.58
CA VAL A 55 -5.55 0.89 2.13
C VAL A 55 -6.86 0.75 1.36
N PRO A 56 -7.78 -0.19 1.69
CA PRO A 56 -9.06 -0.31 1.00
C PRO A 56 -9.94 0.95 1.10
N ARG A 57 -9.87 1.64 2.26
CA ARG A 57 -10.66 2.86 2.51
C ARG A 57 -10.14 4.08 1.74
N MET A 58 -8.88 4.08 1.39
CA MET A 58 -8.20 5.18 0.70
C MET A 58 -7.82 4.83 -0.74
N LEU A 59 -8.34 3.74 -1.29
CA LEU A 59 -7.92 3.24 -2.60
C LEU A 59 -8.08 4.29 -3.69
N GLU A 60 -9.22 4.95 -3.74
CA GLU A 60 -9.49 6.02 -4.70
C GLU A 60 -8.52 7.20 -4.53
N SER A 61 -8.28 7.62 -3.28
CA SER A 61 -7.31 8.68 -2.98
C SER A 61 -5.90 8.26 -3.38
N LEU A 62 -5.49 7.03 -3.12
CA LEU A 62 -4.18 6.51 -3.50
C LEU A 62 -3.97 6.53 -5.03
N GLN A 63 -5.02 6.18 -5.79
CA GLN A 63 -4.96 6.14 -7.27
C GLN A 63 -4.87 7.53 -7.90
N HIS A 64 -5.50 8.56 -7.30
CA HIS A 64 -5.57 9.91 -7.87
C HIS A 64 -4.65 10.93 -7.17
N SER A 65 -3.90 10.51 -6.15
CA SER A 65 -2.97 11.36 -5.40
C SER A 65 -1.55 11.36 -5.97
N GLY A 66 -0.67 12.12 -5.32
CA GLY A 66 0.77 12.12 -5.59
C GLY A 66 1.52 10.86 -5.14
N PHE A 67 0.85 9.77 -4.68
CA PHE A 67 1.49 8.54 -4.23
C PHE A 67 2.47 7.99 -5.27
N ARG A 68 1.98 7.70 -6.48
CA ARG A 68 2.80 7.09 -7.54
C ARG A 68 3.92 7.99 -7.99
N GLN A 69 3.66 9.28 -8.15
CA GLN A 69 4.67 10.26 -8.50
C GLN A 69 5.82 10.28 -7.48
N ARG A 70 5.50 10.30 -6.20
CA ARG A 70 6.51 10.32 -5.12
C ARG A 70 7.21 8.99 -4.94
N PHE A 71 6.53 7.88 -5.21
CA PHE A 71 7.12 6.54 -5.25
C PHE A 71 8.22 6.44 -6.31
N GLU A 72 7.97 6.97 -7.49
CA GLU A 72 8.90 6.92 -8.63
C GLU A 72 10.01 7.97 -8.57
N HIS A 73 9.76 9.11 -7.91
CA HIS A 73 10.70 10.23 -7.89
C HIS A 73 11.92 9.91 -7.01
N LYS A 74 12.87 9.15 -7.55
CA LYS A 74 14.09 8.67 -6.88
C LYS A 74 15.37 9.04 -7.66
N GLY A 75 15.40 10.24 -8.23
CA GLY A 75 16.56 10.74 -8.97
C GLY A 75 16.96 9.79 -10.11
N ARG A 76 18.21 9.35 -10.13
CA ARG A 76 18.73 8.43 -11.16
C ARG A 76 18.01 7.07 -11.21
N PHE A 77 17.30 6.68 -10.16
CA PHE A 77 16.56 5.43 -10.09
C PHE A 77 15.11 5.55 -10.56
N SER A 78 14.62 6.74 -10.90
CA SER A 78 13.22 6.97 -11.27
C SER A 78 12.76 6.11 -12.46
N SER A 79 13.63 5.88 -13.43
CA SER A 79 13.33 5.04 -14.59
C SER A 79 13.06 3.57 -14.21
N ILE A 80 13.82 3.03 -13.27
CA ILE A 80 13.61 1.68 -12.73
C ILE A 80 12.34 1.66 -11.87
N MET A 81 12.19 2.64 -11.00
CA MET A 81 11.04 2.75 -10.09
C MET A 81 9.72 2.85 -10.84
N GLY A 82 9.70 3.47 -12.03
CA GLY A 82 8.52 3.52 -12.89
C GLY A 82 8.01 2.14 -13.35
N ARG A 83 8.87 1.12 -13.35
CA ARG A 83 8.53 -0.27 -13.72
C ARG A 83 8.14 -1.15 -12.54
N VAL A 84 8.48 -0.73 -11.32
CA VAL A 84 8.16 -1.48 -10.10
C VAL A 84 6.66 -1.35 -9.79
N PRO A 85 5.89 -2.44 -9.73
CA PRO A 85 4.48 -2.38 -9.41
C PRO A 85 4.25 -2.06 -7.93
N SER A 86 3.21 -1.28 -7.66
CA SER A 86 2.67 -1.07 -6.32
C SER A 86 1.22 -1.56 -6.29
N LEU A 87 0.94 -2.57 -5.50
CA LEU A 87 -0.31 -3.31 -5.49
C LEU A 87 -1.04 -3.12 -4.16
N ALA A 88 -2.29 -2.66 -4.22
CA ALA A 88 -3.12 -2.54 -3.04
C ALA A 88 -3.84 -3.86 -2.75
N VAL A 89 -3.69 -4.38 -1.53
CA VAL A 89 -4.38 -5.58 -1.07
C VAL A 89 -5.75 -5.18 -0.55
N ILE A 90 -6.80 -5.58 -1.26
CA ILE A 90 -8.19 -5.22 -0.95
C ILE A 90 -8.98 -6.36 -0.28
N HIS A 91 -8.37 -7.52 -0.06
CA HIS A 91 -9.01 -8.62 0.64
C HIS A 91 -9.31 -8.24 2.11
N PRO A 92 -10.50 -8.54 2.65
CA PRO A 92 -10.87 -8.12 4.01
C PRO A 92 -9.99 -8.74 5.11
N ASN A 93 -9.48 -9.95 4.88
CA ASN A 93 -8.63 -10.68 5.85
C ASN A 93 -7.39 -11.26 5.15
N PRO A 94 -6.45 -10.42 4.67
CA PRO A 94 -5.31 -10.89 3.88
C PRO A 94 -4.35 -11.76 4.69
N GLY A 95 -4.16 -11.45 5.98
CA GLY A 95 -3.30 -12.23 6.87
C GLY A 95 -3.82 -13.65 7.10
N LEU A 96 -5.14 -13.80 7.33
CA LEU A 96 -5.76 -15.11 7.50
C LEU A 96 -5.70 -15.93 6.21
N LEU A 97 -5.96 -15.30 5.07
CA LEU A 97 -5.86 -15.96 3.77
C LEU A 97 -4.44 -16.46 3.50
N GLY A 98 -3.44 -15.63 3.76
CA GLY A 98 -2.03 -16.00 3.61
C GLY A 98 -1.60 -17.12 4.54
N ALA A 99 -2.04 -17.10 5.80
CA ALA A 99 -1.76 -18.16 6.75
C ALA A 99 -2.40 -19.49 6.33
N ALA A 100 -3.64 -19.48 5.83
CA ALA A 100 -4.32 -20.65 5.32
C ALA A 100 -3.62 -21.22 4.08
N ALA A 101 -3.24 -20.38 3.13
CA ALA A 101 -2.48 -20.80 1.95
C ALA A 101 -1.15 -21.44 2.33
N TYR A 102 -0.41 -20.80 3.24
CA TYR A 102 0.86 -21.35 3.71
C TYR A 102 0.70 -22.73 4.40
N ALA A 103 -0.34 -22.91 5.21
CA ALA A 103 -0.61 -24.19 5.87
C ALA A 103 -0.89 -25.31 4.85
N VAL A 104 -1.69 -25.03 3.83
CA VAL A 104 -1.98 -26.01 2.75
C VAL A 104 -0.72 -26.36 1.97
N ASP A 105 0.10 -25.38 1.60
CA ASP A 105 1.35 -25.62 0.88
C ASP A 105 2.36 -26.42 1.72
N ALA A 106 2.44 -26.16 3.03
CA ALA A 106 3.29 -26.91 3.95
C ALA A 106 2.85 -28.39 4.08
N GLU A 107 1.53 -28.66 4.14
CA GLU A 107 1.01 -30.03 4.15
C GLU A 107 1.30 -30.77 2.85
N CYS A 108 1.13 -30.11 1.69
CA CYS A 108 1.46 -30.69 0.40
C CYS A 108 2.95 -31.02 0.29
N ALA A 109 3.84 -30.16 0.78
CA ALA A 109 5.28 -30.38 0.77
C ALA A 109 5.69 -31.59 1.64
N THR A 110 5.08 -31.76 2.82
CA THR A 110 5.34 -32.89 3.70
C THR A 110 4.78 -34.22 3.16
N ALA A 111 3.59 -34.18 2.53
CA ALA A 111 2.98 -35.34 1.88
C ALA A 111 3.81 -35.81 0.68
N GLY A 112 4.36 -34.89 -0.11
CA GLY A 112 5.25 -35.23 -1.24
C GLY A 112 6.60 -35.81 -0.81
N ALA A 113 7.11 -35.42 0.35
CA ALA A 113 8.37 -35.96 0.90
C ALA A 113 8.21 -37.36 1.52
N ALA A 114 6.99 -37.77 1.88
CA ALA A 114 6.69 -39.09 2.44
C ALA A 114 6.38 -40.18 1.36
N ALA A 115 6.27 -39.76 0.12
CA ALA A 115 6.13 -40.62 -1.04
C ALA A 115 7.51 -40.91 -1.65
#